data_d1106e244e3fc43651fa0cc90eda42ec
#
_entry.id   d1106e244e3fc43651fa0cc90eda42ec
#
_cell.length_a   1.000
_cell.length_b   1.000
_cell.length_c   1.000
_cell.angle_alpha   90.00
_cell.angle_beta   90.00
_cell.angle_gamma   90.00
#
_symmetry.space_group_name_H-M   'P 1'
#
loop_
_entity.id
_entity.type
_entity.pdbx_description
1 polymer ?
#
loop_
_entity_poly.entity_id
_entity_poly.type
_entity_poly.pdbx_seq_one_letter_code
_entity_poly.pdbx_strand_id
1 'polypeptide(L)'
;MTKAILGVGALLAVAIALAGCGGSGNASGTTGGVAGAHHAQGAGNFRASVHGFEAKLQTSVHAFSSGNLSKAIASGGPLLNDCMGAVDTRIAPHASTHAQKQALAHLRVACADMTHATDAGASGSLTKAKQFAHAALAQARIAARLSG
;
A
#
# COMPACT_ATOMS: atom_id res chain seq x y z
N MET A 1 34.27 17.81 -28.64
CA MET A 1 33.36 16.95 -29.45
C MET A 1 32.07 16.80 -28.71
N THR A 2 31.07 17.62 -29.10
CA THR A 2 29.80 17.78 -28.37
C THR A 2 28.74 16.95 -29.09
N LYS A 3 28.15 15.93 -28.43
CA LYS A 3 26.99 15.22 -28.95
C LYS A 3 25.73 15.62 -28.15
N ALA A 4 24.92 16.42 -28.77
CA ALA A 4 23.57 16.71 -28.31
C ALA A 4 22.66 15.51 -28.66
N ILE A 5 21.94 14.97 -27.69
CA ILE A 5 20.87 13.98 -27.90
C ILE A 5 19.54 14.68 -27.61
N LEU A 6 18.82 14.98 -28.67
CA LEU A 6 17.41 15.37 -28.64
C LEU A 6 16.58 14.10 -28.35
N GLY A 7 15.93 14.05 -27.20
CA GLY A 7 14.96 13.01 -26.86
C GLY A 7 13.55 13.51 -27.13
N VAL A 8 12.88 12.84 -28.06
CA VAL A 8 11.48 13.04 -28.47
C VAL A 8 10.54 12.60 -27.36
N GLY A 9 9.72 13.54 -26.87
CA GLY A 9 8.64 13.26 -25.93
C GLY A 9 7.45 12.63 -26.66
N ALA A 10 7.05 11.44 -26.24
CA ALA A 10 5.79 10.82 -26.64
C ALA A 10 4.75 11.05 -25.53
N LEU A 11 3.80 11.95 -25.78
CA LEU A 11 2.58 12.13 -25.00
C LEU A 11 1.62 10.97 -25.29
N LEU A 12 1.44 10.07 -24.34
CA LEU A 12 0.37 9.08 -24.36
C LEU A 12 -0.79 9.59 -23.51
N ALA A 13 -1.81 10.10 -24.15
CA ALA A 13 -3.10 10.40 -23.53
C ALA A 13 -3.89 9.09 -23.38
N VAL A 14 -4.11 8.64 -22.14
CA VAL A 14 -5.02 7.52 -21.85
C VAL A 14 -6.35 8.10 -21.39
N ALA A 15 -7.36 7.99 -22.23
CA ALA A 15 -8.75 8.27 -21.88
C ALA A 15 -9.33 7.11 -21.08
N ILE A 16 -9.69 7.33 -19.82
CA ILE A 16 -10.39 6.36 -18.98
C ILE A 16 -11.89 6.64 -19.07
N ALA A 17 -12.62 5.75 -19.73
CA ALA A 17 -14.07 5.74 -19.77
C ALA A 17 -14.63 5.30 -18.40
N LEU A 18 -15.42 6.18 -17.78
CA LEU A 18 -16.23 5.90 -16.60
C LEU A 18 -17.48 5.12 -17.04
N ALA A 19 -17.50 3.82 -16.78
CA ALA A 19 -18.73 3.04 -16.84
C ALA A 19 -19.36 3.02 -15.45
N GLY A 20 -20.45 3.77 -15.25
CA GLY A 20 -21.28 3.73 -14.08
C GLY A 20 -22.11 2.45 -14.07
N CYS A 21 -22.21 1.81 -12.91
CA CYS A 21 -23.28 0.87 -12.62
C CYS A 21 -24.00 1.34 -11.35
N GLY A 22 -25.19 1.88 -11.54
CA GLY A 22 -26.15 2.16 -10.49
C GLY A 22 -26.75 0.86 -9.96
N GLY A 23 -26.82 0.75 -8.66
CA GLY A 23 -27.56 -0.28 -7.94
C GLY A 23 -28.48 0.39 -6.94
N SER A 24 -29.74 0.66 -7.34
CA SER A 24 -30.80 1.05 -6.43
C SER A 24 -31.26 -0.17 -5.62
N GLY A 25 -31.02 -0.15 -4.32
CA GLY A 25 -31.56 -1.09 -3.37
C GLY A 25 -32.36 -0.34 -2.31
N ASN A 26 -33.69 -0.27 -2.51
CA ASN A 26 -34.67 0.27 -1.58
C ASN A 26 -34.85 -0.73 -0.43
N ALA A 27 -34.63 -0.35 0.81
CA ALA A 27 -35.12 -1.09 1.96
C ALA A 27 -35.49 -0.12 3.07
N SER A 28 -36.80 -0.05 3.28
CA SER A 28 -37.48 0.69 4.35
C SER A 28 -37.21 0.09 5.73
N GLY A 29 -36.97 0.98 6.70
CA GLY A 29 -37.49 0.87 8.05
C GLY A 29 -36.77 -0.06 9.04
N THR A 30 -36.08 0.54 10.01
CA THR A 30 -36.38 0.40 11.44
C THR A 30 -35.41 1.28 12.23
N THR A 31 -35.93 2.26 12.94
CA THR A 31 -35.24 3.10 13.91
C THR A 31 -34.84 2.26 15.12
N GLY A 32 -33.56 2.07 15.37
CA GLY A 32 -33.05 1.45 16.58
C GLY A 32 -31.63 0.92 16.41
N GLY A 33 -30.62 1.61 16.91
CA GLY A 33 -29.30 1.02 17.15
C GLY A 33 -28.22 1.26 16.11
N VAL A 34 -28.08 2.48 15.53
CA VAL A 34 -27.13 2.73 14.43
C VAL A 34 -25.67 3.00 14.87
N ALA A 35 -25.43 3.20 16.18
CA ALA A 35 -24.07 3.54 16.65
C ALA A 35 -23.07 2.38 16.63
N GLY A 36 -23.54 1.13 16.80
CA GLY A 36 -22.68 -0.06 16.82
C GLY A 36 -22.24 -0.57 15.43
N ALA A 37 -23.10 -0.39 14.42
CA ALA A 37 -22.85 -0.94 13.09
C ALA A 37 -21.74 -0.17 12.32
N HIS A 38 -21.65 1.15 12.51
CA HIS A 38 -20.60 1.94 11.85
C HIS A 38 -19.20 1.66 12.39
N HIS A 39 -19.07 1.37 13.69
CA HIS A 39 -17.79 0.99 14.29
C HIS A 39 -17.32 -0.39 13.81
N ALA A 40 -18.23 -1.35 13.66
CA ALA A 40 -17.89 -2.68 13.18
C ALA A 40 -17.47 -2.69 11.70
N GLN A 41 -18.12 -1.90 10.85
CA GLN A 41 -17.71 -1.73 9.44
C GLN A 41 -16.38 -1.03 9.31
N GLY A 42 -16.11 0.01 10.09
CA GLY A 42 -14.83 0.72 10.10
C GLY A 42 -13.67 -0.19 10.50
N ALA A 43 -13.85 -1.01 11.54
CA ALA A 43 -12.84 -1.95 12.00
C ALA A 43 -12.54 -3.06 10.96
N GLY A 44 -13.60 -3.59 10.31
CA GLY A 44 -13.44 -4.57 9.23
C GLY A 44 -12.69 -4.01 8.03
N ASN A 45 -12.98 -2.78 7.64
CA ASN A 45 -12.30 -2.11 6.55
C ASN A 45 -10.83 -1.83 6.88
N PHE A 46 -10.51 -1.41 8.12
CA PHE A 46 -9.15 -1.21 8.56
C PHE A 46 -8.33 -2.49 8.47
N ARG A 47 -8.81 -3.57 9.09
CA ARG A 47 -8.16 -4.88 9.07
C ARG A 47 -7.92 -5.39 7.65
N ALA A 48 -8.95 -5.38 6.80
CA ALA A 48 -8.84 -5.82 5.41
C ALA A 48 -7.81 -5.02 4.63
N SER A 49 -7.76 -3.69 4.84
CA SER A 49 -6.79 -2.82 4.19
C SER A 49 -5.36 -3.09 4.64
N VAL A 50 -5.13 -3.33 5.94
CA VAL A 50 -3.82 -3.67 6.49
C VAL A 50 -3.32 -5.01 5.95
N HIS A 51 -4.16 -6.04 5.94
CA HIS A 51 -3.80 -7.35 5.38
C HIS A 51 -3.57 -7.28 3.85
N GLY A 52 -4.36 -6.48 3.14
CA GLY A 52 -4.14 -6.23 1.71
C GLY A 52 -2.78 -5.57 1.43
N PHE A 53 -2.37 -4.62 2.28
CA PHE A 53 -1.05 -4.00 2.20
C PHE A 53 0.07 -5.02 2.49
N GLU A 54 -0.06 -5.83 3.55
CA GLU A 54 0.89 -6.89 3.90
C GLU A 54 1.09 -7.87 2.74
N ALA A 55 0.02 -8.34 2.10
CA ALA A 55 0.08 -9.27 0.98
C ALA A 55 0.83 -8.70 -0.23
N LYS A 56 0.59 -7.42 -0.57
CA LYS A 56 1.33 -6.73 -1.62
C LYS A 56 2.82 -6.63 -1.29
N LEU A 57 3.13 -6.29 -0.04
CA LEU A 57 4.52 -6.18 0.41
C LEU A 57 5.23 -7.53 0.38
N GLN A 58 4.57 -8.61 0.77
CA GLN A 58 5.12 -9.96 0.69
C GLN A 58 5.49 -10.35 -0.75
N THR A 59 4.67 -9.98 -1.73
CA THR A 59 4.96 -10.18 -3.15
C THR A 59 6.22 -9.44 -3.59
N SER A 60 6.36 -8.16 -3.20
CA SER A 60 7.56 -7.37 -3.49
C SER A 60 8.81 -7.94 -2.83
N VAL A 61 8.73 -8.31 -1.56
CA VAL A 61 9.86 -8.93 -0.82
C VAL A 61 10.30 -10.22 -1.47
N HIS A 62 9.37 -11.06 -1.93
CA HIS A 62 9.70 -12.29 -2.65
C HIS A 62 10.48 -11.99 -3.94
N ALA A 63 10.09 -10.96 -4.70
CA ALA A 63 10.80 -10.54 -5.90
C ALA A 63 12.23 -10.03 -5.60
N PHE A 64 12.44 -9.25 -4.54
CA PHE A 64 13.77 -8.86 -4.07
C PHE A 64 14.61 -10.08 -3.66
N SER A 65 14.01 -11.03 -2.94
CA SER A 65 14.70 -12.23 -2.45
C SER A 65 15.16 -13.15 -3.58
N SER A 66 14.37 -13.25 -4.66
CA SER A 66 14.73 -14.04 -5.85
C SER A 66 15.86 -13.42 -6.70
N GLY A 67 16.32 -12.21 -6.37
CA GLY A 67 17.35 -11.50 -7.10
C GLY A 67 16.89 -10.88 -8.43
N ASN A 68 15.60 -10.96 -8.74
CA ASN A 68 15.02 -10.33 -9.93
C ASN A 68 14.69 -8.87 -9.65
N LEU A 69 15.70 -8.00 -9.77
CA LEU A 69 15.59 -6.58 -9.44
C LEU A 69 14.53 -5.87 -10.31
N SER A 70 14.44 -6.18 -11.60
CA SER A 70 13.42 -5.58 -12.48
C SER A 70 12.00 -5.92 -12.01
N LYS A 71 11.75 -7.18 -11.63
CA LYS A 71 10.46 -7.60 -11.09
C LYS A 71 10.19 -6.98 -9.72
N ALA A 72 11.22 -6.85 -8.89
CA ALA A 72 11.12 -6.22 -7.57
C ALA A 72 10.74 -4.74 -7.68
N ILE A 73 11.36 -3.99 -8.59
CA ILE A 73 11.03 -2.57 -8.85
C ILE A 73 9.61 -2.46 -9.42
N ALA A 74 9.26 -3.31 -10.39
CA ALA A 74 7.93 -3.30 -11.00
C ALA A 74 6.80 -3.60 -9.99
N SER A 75 7.03 -4.52 -9.03
CA SER A 75 6.06 -4.83 -7.97
C SER A 75 6.08 -3.82 -6.82
N GLY A 76 7.22 -3.18 -6.57
CA GLY A 76 7.39 -2.17 -5.52
C GLY A 76 6.79 -0.81 -5.88
N GLY A 77 6.76 -0.43 -7.16
CA GLY A 77 6.24 0.85 -7.60
C GLY A 77 4.79 1.13 -7.18
N PRO A 78 3.83 0.24 -7.45
CA PRO A 78 2.45 0.38 -6.97
C PRO A 78 2.35 0.45 -5.43
N LEU A 79 3.19 -0.31 -4.72
CA LEU A 79 3.24 -0.30 -3.27
C LEU A 79 3.77 1.04 -2.72
N LEU A 80 4.76 1.66 -3.37
CA LEU A 80 5.24 2.99 -3.01
C LEU A 80 4.16 4.06 -3.21
N ASN A 81 3.35 3.96 -4.27
CA ASN A 81 2.19 4.83 -4.45
C ASN A 81 1.17 4.66 -3.32
N ASP A 82 0.92 3.42 -2.86
CA ASP A 82 0.08 3.16 -1.69
C ASP A 82 0.70 3.80 -0.42
N CYS A 83 2.01 3.74 -0.26
CA CYS A 83 2.74 4.36 0.84
C CYS A 83 2.66 5.89 0.82
N MET A 84 2.75 6.52 -0.35
CA MET A 84 2.74 7.97 -0.49
C MET A 84 1.36 8.61 -0.25
N GLY A 85 0.28 7.84 -0.31
CA GLY A 85 -1.06 8.41 -0.16
C GLY A 85 -2.09 7.48 0.47
N ALA A 86 -2.16 6.22 0.07
CA ALA A 86 -3.26 5.35 0.48
C ALA A 86 -3.23 4.99 1.98
N VAL A 87 -2.06 4.90 2.60
CA VAL A 87 -1.94 4.65 4.05
C VAL A 87 -2.62 5.78 4.82
N ASP A 88 -2.37 7.03 4.47
CA ASP A 88 -2.91 8.18 5.18
C ASP A 88 -4.34 8.53 4.74
N THR A 89 -4.70 8.33 3.48
CA THR A 89 -6.01 8.72 2.96
C THR A 89 -7.06 7.61 3.04
N ARG A 90 -6.67 6.34 2.96
CA ARG A 90 -7.60 5.19 2.91
C ARG A 90 -7.56 4.31 4.15
N ILE A 91 -6.41 4.16 4.82
CA ILE A 91 -6.26 3.29 5.98
C ILE A 91 -6.42 4.10 7.27
N ALA A 92 -5.72 5.21 7.41
CA ALA A 92 -5.71 6.01 8.62
C ALA A 92 -7.09 6.49 9.09
N PRO A 93 -8.04 6.91 8.23
CA PRO A 93 -9.38 7.34 8.67
C PRO A 93 -10.17 6.24 9.39
N HIS A 94 -9.82 4.96 9.18
CA HIS A 94 -10.48 3.82 9.79
C HIS A 94 -9.81 3.35 11.08
N ALA A 95 -8.68 3.93 11.49
CA ALA A 95 -7.97 3.59 12.71
C ALA A 95 -8.61 4.27 13.94
N SER A 96 -9.59 3.61 14.55
CA SER A 96 -10.36 4.15 15.68
C SER A 96 -9.81 3.75 17.05
N THR A 97 -9.24 2.57 17.19
CA THR A 97 -8.70 2.05 18.46
C THR A 97 -7.23 2.40 18.66
N HIS A 98 -6.73 2.30 19.89
CA HIS A 98 -5.32 2.49 20.18
C HIS A 98 -4.43 1.48 19.44
N ALA A 99 -4.84 0.21 19.40
CA ALA A 99 -4.12 -0.84 18.68
C ALA A 99 -4.06 -0.54 17.16
N GLN A 100 -5.16 -0.07 16.56
CA GLN A 100 -5.18 0.31 15.14
C GLN A 100 -4.30 1.53 14.84
N LYS A 101 -4.21 2.50 15.75
CA LYS A 101 -3.28 3.62 15.62
C LYS A 101 -1.81 3.18 15.71
N GLN A 102 -1.52 2.20 16.58
CA GLN A 102 -0.20 1.57 16.60
C GLN A 102 0.08 0.78 15.32
N ALA A 103 -0.90 0.02 14.81
CA ALA A 103 -0.78 -0.66 13.52
C ALA A 103 -0.44 0.32 12.40
N LEU A 104 -1.10 1.49 12.37
CA LEU A 104 -0.82 2.53 11.38
C LEU A 104 0.61 3.07 11.49
N ALA A 105 1.13 3.26 12.71
CA ALA A 105 2.53 3.66 12.91
C ALA A 105 3.50 2.62 12.32
N HIS A 106 3.26 1.33 12.52
CA HIS A 106 4.05 0.26 11.92
C HIS A 106 3.94 0.22 10.39
N LEU A 107 2.77 0.51 9.81
CA LEU A 107 2.63 0.63 8.34
C LEU A 107 3.46 1.77 7.78
N ARG A 108 3.52 2.91 8.46
CA ARG A 108 4.36 4.05 8.04
C ARG A 108 5.85 3.70 8.07
N VAL A 109 6.30 2.96 9.09
CA VAL A 109 7.68 2.45 9.15
C VAL A 109 7.93 1.47 8.00
N ALA A 110 6.99 0.55 7.73
CA ALA A 110 7.09 -0.37 6.60
C ALA A 110 7.22 0.38 5.26
N CYS A 111 6.51 1.48 5.09
CA CYS A 111 6.61 2.34 3.92
C CYS A 111 7.99 3.00 3.80
N ALA A 112 8.55 3.52 4.89
CA ALA A 112 9.89 4.11 4.89
C ALA A 112 10.95 3.06 4.54
N ASP A 113 10.88 1.87 5.14
CA ASP A 113 11.79 0.77 4.81
C ASP A 113 11.66 0.33 3.35
N MET A 114 10.46 0.32 2.79
CA MET A 114 10.25 -0.03 1.38
C MET A 114 10.83 1.02 0.42
N THR A 115 10.77 2.30 0.77
CA THR A 115 11.44 3.37 0.04
C THR A 115 12.96 3.13 0.03
N HIS A 116 13.55 2.86 1.20
CA HIS A 116 14.98 2.54 1.30
C HIS A 116 15.35 1.27 0.52
N ALA A 117 14.47 0.26 0.49
CA ALA A 117 14.70 -0.93 -0.32
C ALA A 117 14.77 -0.61 -1.82
N THR A 118 13.87 0.25 -2.29
CA THR A 118 13.83 0.66 -3.70
C THR A 118 15.03 1.50 -4.08
N ASP A 119 15.43 2.45 -3.25
CA ASP A 119 16.62 3.30 -3.46
C ASP A 119 17.90 2.47 -3.47
N ALA A 120 18.03 1.52 -2.53
CA ALA A 120 19.16 0.59 -2.50
C ALA A 120 19.19 -0.31 -3.74
N GLY A 121 18.02 -0.76 -4.21
CA GLY A 121 17.91 -1.52 -5.46
C GLY A 121 18.30 -0.70 -6.69
N ALA A 122 17.84 0.53 -6.79
CA ALA A 122 18.16 1.45 -7.87
C ALA A 122 19.67 1.79 -7.91
N SER A 123 20.31 1.86 -6.74
CA SER A 123 21.78 2.03 -6.64
C SER A 123 22.59 0.76 -6.84
N GLY A 124 21.95 -0.37 -7.18
CA GLY A 124 22.61 -1.67 -7.40
C GLY A 124 22.99 -2.43 -6.14
N SER A 125 22.61 -1.95 -4.95
CA SER A 125 22.92 -2.59 -3.67
C SER A 125 21.86 -3.63 -3.29
N LEU A 126 21.85 -4.78 -3.97
CA LEU A 126 20.83 -5.82 -3.78
C LEU A 126 20.76 -6.34 -2.33
N THR A 127 21.91 -6.47 -1.65
CA THR A 127 21.93 -6.93 -0.24
C THR A 127 21.19 -5.96 0.68
N LYS A 128 21.45 -4.65 0.55
CA LYS A 128 20.76 -3.63 1.32
C LYS A 128 19.26 -3.58 0.96
N ALA A 129 18.92 -3.68 -0.33
CA ALA A 129 17.54 -3.72 -0.79
C ALA A 129 16.77 -4.88 -0.14
N LYS A 130 17.35 -6.09 -0.09
CA LYS A 130 16.75 -7.24 0.59
C LYS A 130 16.56 -7.00 2.09
N GLN A 131 17.56 -6.44 2.76
CA GLN A 131 17.48 -6.14 4.21
C GLN A 131 16.31 -5.19 4.52
N PHE A 132 16.21 -4.07 3.81
CA PHE A 132 15.11 -3.12 4.00
C PHE A 132 13.75 -3.72 3.62
N ALA A 133 13.66 -4.48 2.53
CA ALA A 133 12.42 -5.14 2.15
C ALA A 133 11.93 -6.14 3.21
N HIS A 134 12.83 -6.91 3.82
CA HIS A 134 12.50 -7.80 4.94
C HIS A 134 12.11 -7.03 6.21
N ALA A 135 12.76 -5.90 6.51
CA ALA A 135 12.38 -5.03 7.62
C ALA A 135 10.96 -4.48 7.42
N ALA A 136 10.65 -3.97 6.22
CA ALA A 136 9.32 -3.52 5.85
C ALA A 136 8.25 -4.60 6.09
N LEU A 137 8.51 -5.83 5.64
CA LEU A 137 7.58 -6.95 5.85
C LEU A 137 7.38 -7.30 7.32
N ALA A 138 8.45 -7.22 8.13
CA ALA A 138 8.34 -7.44 9.57
C ALA A 138 7.41 -6.40 10.23
N GLN A 139 7.55 -5.13 9.87
CA GLN A 139 6.68 -4.05 10.35
C GLN A 139 5.21 -4.24 9.90
N ALA A 140 4.98 -4.60 8.64
CA ALA A 140 3.64 -4.86 8.13
C ALA A 140 2.95 -6.03 8.85
N ARG A 141 3.69 -7.09 9.19
CA ARG A 141 3.19 -8.21 10.00
C ARG A 141 2.81 -7.81 11.42
N ILE A 142 3.56 -6.90 12.04
CA ILE A 142 3.20 -6.33 13.34
C ILE A 142 1.88 -5.55 13.19
N ALA A 143 1.78 -4.70 12.19
CA ALA A 143 0.56 -3.95 11.90
C ALA A 143 -0.66 -4.87 11.69
N ALA A 144 -0.50 -5.96 10.93
CA ALA A 144 -1.56 -6.93 10.69
C ALA A 144 -2.05 -7.58 11.99
N ARG A 145 -1.16 -7.96 12.90
CA ARG A 145 -1.53 -8.50 14.22
C ARG A 145 -2.27 -7.48 15.09
N LEU A 146 -1.91 -6.22 15.04
CA LEU A 146 -2.53 -5.15 15.81
C LEU A 146 -3.86 -4.65 15.20
N SER A 147 -4.16 -5.02 13.96
CA SER A 147 -5.38 -4.60 13.26
C SER A 147 -6.62 -5.40 13.65
N GLY A 148 -6.44 -6.49 14.35
CA GLY A 148 -7.41 -7.56 14.69
C GLY A 148 -8.41 -7.32 15.74
#